data_0fe7f3fc629ff2b4b5df4493570c2cfe
#
_entry.id   0fe7f3fc629ff2b4b5df4493570c2cfe
#
_cell.length_a   1.000
_cell.length_b   1.000
_cell.length_c   1.000
_cell.angle_alpha   90.00
_cell.angle_beta   90.00
_cell.angle_gamma   90.00
#
_symmetry.space_group_name_H-M   'P 1'
#
loop_
_entity.id
_entity.type
_entity.pdbx_description
1 polymer ?
#
loop_
_entity_poly.entity_id
_entity_poly.type
_entity_poly.pdbx_seq_one_letter_code
_entity_poly.pdbx_strand_id
1 'polypeptide(L)'
;MKQLLLSKLPALFAALAAEQKLYIPADDAAGQATFTLWREGLQLTKKLNTVRSAKDLFFPQVENLVGFRVTGKQLDLVETRDPAEPFVLFGVRACDARSFAILDRVFLSEPQDTYYAARRAHGTVVTLACTRPEETCFCQAFGVDPAQPQGDVSCWMDAAALYWQANTEKGEALTAKLSMLEDAGGEAVKAQQTQTRAILKKLPLASLDLSAVGAGKTKALFDRPEWKQLSESCLGCGTCTFVCPTCQCYDIKEFDSGKLVRRFRCWDSCMYSDFTKMSAGQPRPTQLERFRQRFMHKLVYFPDNNEGIFGCVGCGRCLAKCPIHMNIVKVIKTLGEEHA
;
A
#
# COMPACT_ATOMS: atom_id res chain seq x y z
N MET A 1 12.26 24.73 -2.65
CA MET A 1 11.67 23.85 -3.69
C MET A 1 12.61 23.82 -4.88
N LYS A 2 12.71 22.69 -5.56
CA LYS A 2 13.51 22.54 -6.78
C LYS A 2 12.58 22.17 -7.95
N GLN A 3 13.09 22.27 -9.18
CA GLN A 3 12.39 21.83 -10.40
C GLN A 3 13.33 21.16 -11.39
N LEU A 4 12.76 20.39 -12.29
CA LEU A 4 13.44 19.75 -13.41
C LEU A 4 12.52 19.78 -14.64
N LEU A 5 13.01 20.18 -15.80
CA LEU A 5 12.25 20.04 -17.05
C LEU A 5 11.95 18.56 -17.34
N LEU A 6 10.73 18.25 -17.78
CA LEU A 6 10.33 16.85 -18.05
C LEU A 6 11.21 16.16 -19.10
N SER A 7 11.78 16.90 -20.03
CA SER A 7 12.76 16.37 -21.00
C SER A 7 14.01 15.78 -20.35
N LYS A 8 14.36 16.23 -19.14
CA LYS A 8 15.49 15.74 -18.35
C LYS A 8 15.11 14.57 -17.39
N LEU A 9 13.86 14.13 -17.37
CA LEU A 9 13.41 13.07 -16.46
C LEU A 9 14.19 11.73 -16.63
N PRO A 10 14.52 11.30 -17.86
CA PRO A 10 15.37 10.13 -18.04
C PRO A 10 16.76 10.28 -17.41
N ALA A 11 17.34 11.47 -17.47
CA ALA A 11 18.63 11.76 -16.84
C ALA A 11 18.54 11.75 -15.30
N LEU A 12 17.42 12.24 -14.72
CA LEU A 12 17.15 12.12 -13.29
C LEU A 12 17.11 10.65 -12.86
N PHE A 13 16.39 9.81 -13.61
CA PHE A 13 16.28 8.38 -13.28
C PHE A 13 17.64 7.66 -13.43
N ALA A 14 18.41 8.00 -14.44
CA ALA A 14 19.76 7.47 -14.61
C ALA A 14 20.67 7.85 -13.41
N ALA A 15 20.63 9.11 -12.97
CA ALA A 15 21.39 9.58 -11.83
C ALA A 15 20.98 8.86 -10.52
N LEU A 16 19.68 8.67 -10.29
CA LEU A 16 19.16 7.93 -9.14
C LEU A 16 19.56 6.45 -9.17
N ALA A 17 19.50 5.84 -10.35
CA ALA A 17 19.82 4.43 -10.55
C ALA A 17 21.31 4.10 -10.51
N ALA A 18 22.19 5.10 -10.70
CA ALA A 18 23.64 4.91 -10.68
C ALA A 18 24.17 4.53 -9.28
N GLU A 19 23.48 4.96 -8.21
CA GLU A 19 23.95 4.74 -6.84
C GLU A 19 23.16 3.66 -6.08
N GLN A 20 21.91 3.43 -6.46
CA GLN A 20 21.04 2.51 -5.75
C GLN A 20 19.89 2.03 -6.64
N LYS A 21 19.21 0.95 -6.24
CA LYS A 21 18.06 0.43 -6.99
C LYS A 21 16.96 1.50 -7.06
N LEU A 22 16.52 1.82 -8.27
CA LEU A 22 15.41 2.74 -8.51
C LEU A 22 14.18 1.95 -8.97
N TYR A 23 13.06 2.09 -8.26
CA TYR A 23 11.77 1.53 -8.67
C TYR A 23 10.82 2.65 -9.07
N ILE A 24 10.19 2.49 -10.23
CA ILE A 24 9.20 3.43 -10.77
C ILE A 24 7.92 2.71 -11.16
N PRO A 25 6.76 3.39 -11.16
CA PRO A 25 5.54 2.83 -11.73
C PRO A 25 5.61 2.88 -13.26
N ALA A 26 5.62 1.71 -13.91
CA ALA A 26 5.69 1.57 -15.35
C ALA A 26 4.67 0.53 -15.84
N ASP A 27 4.31 0.58 -17.12
CA ASP A 27 3.42 -0.40 -17.72
C ASP A 27 4.21 -1.67 -18.07
N ASP A 28 3.65 -2.83 -17.70
CA ASP A 28 4.17 -4.14 -18.09
C ASP A 28 3.74 -4.52 -19.53
N ALA A 29 4.15 -5.71 -19.99
CA ALA A 29 3.83 -6.19 -21.33
C ALA A 29 2.32 -6.37 -21.58
N ALA A 30 1.52 -6.55 -20.54
CA ALA A 30 0.05 -6.59 -20.61
C ALA A 30 -0.59 -5.20 -20.48
N GLY A 31 0.23 -4.14 -20.46
CA GLY A 31 -0.23 -2.77 -20.28
C GLY A 31 -0.74 -2.49 -18.88
N GLN A 32 -0.37 -3.24 -17.85
CA GLN A 32 -0.76 -2.98 -16.46
C GLN A 32 0.34 -2.20 -15.73
N ALA A 33 -0.04 -1.14 -15.02
CA ALA A 33 0.92 -0.37 -14.24
C ALA A 33 1.38 -1.15 -12.99
N THR A 34 2.69 -1.28 -12.84
CA THR A 34 3.33 -1.95 -11.69
C THR A 34 4.59 -1.18 -11.28
N PHE A 35 4.99 -1.28 -10.00
CA PHE A 35 6.30 -0.82 -9.61
C PHE A 35 7.35 -1.83 -10.09
N THR A 36 8.32 -1.36 -10.85
CA THR A 36 9.37 -2.20 -11.44
C THR A 36 10.73 -1.53 -11.33
N LEU A 37 11.78 -2.32 -11.30
CA LEU A 37 13.16 -1.83 -11.31
C LEU A 37 13.40 -1.04 -12.59
N TRP A 38 13.85 0.19 -12.45
CA TRP A 38 14.11 1.06 -13.59
C TRP A 38 15.32 0.54 -14.40
N ARG A 39 15.21 0.68 -15.68
CA ARG A 39 16.27 0.45 -16.67
C ARG A 39 16.16 1.52 -17.77
N GLU A 40 17.23 1.78 -18.45
CA GLU A 40 17.24 2.75 -19.54
C GLU A 40 16.12 2.49 -20.56
N GLY A 41 15.47 3.57 -20.99
CA GLY A 41 14.31 3.53 -21.88
C GLY A 41 12.97 3.27 -21.21
N LEU A 42 12.93 2.85 -19.93
CA LEU A 42 11.67 2.65 -19.22
C LEU A 42 11.05 3.99 -18.82
N GLN A 43 9.76 4.17 -19.14
CA GLN A 43 9.01 5.39 -18.89
C GLN A 43 8.01 5.23 -17.74
N LEU A 44 7.68 6.35 -17.09
CA LEU A 44 6.58 6.38 -16.12
C LEU A 44 5.26 6.05 -16.80
N THR A 45 4.45 5.22 -16.12
CA THR A 45 3.07 5.00 -16.54
C THR A 45 2.24 6.28 -16.50
N LYS A 46 1.32 6.42 -17.43
CA LYS A 46 0.31 7.49 -17.43
C LYS A 46 -0.90 7.18 -16.54
N LYS A 47 -0.99 5.95 -16.02
CA LYS A 47 -2.07 5.52 -15.14
C LYS A 47 -1.90 6.10 -13.75
N LEU A 48 -3.01 6.43 -13.11
CA LEU A 48 -2.99 7.01 -11.77
C LEU A 48 -2.46 6.01 -10.74
N ASN A 49 -3.00 4.80 -10.74
CA ASN A 49 -2.67 3.76 -9.78
C ASN A 49 -2.03 2.54 -10.45
N THR A 50 -1.06 1.96 -9.76
CA THR A 50 -0.57 0.61 -10.06
C THR A 50 -1.58 -0.44 -9.62
N VAL A 51 -1.58 -1.62 -10.25
CA VAL A 51 -2.49 -2.74 -9.89
C VAL A 51 -2.26 -3.16 -8.44
N ARG A 52 -0.99 -3.34 -8.06
CA ARG A 52 -0.57 -3.52 -6.67
C ARG A 52 0.17 -2.27 -6.20
N SER A 53 0.07 -1.98 -4.91
CA SER A 53 0.81 -0.88 -4.31
C SER A 53 2.30 -1.20 -4.21
N ALA A 54 3.11 -0.19 -3.92
CA ALA A 54 4.54 -0.36 -3.67
C ALA A 54 4.87 -1.08 -2.35
N LYS A 55 3.89 -1.55 -1.58
CA LYS A 55 4.15 -2.28 -0.31
C LYS A 55 5.01 -3.52 -0.53
N ASP A 56 4.98 -4.12 -1.72
CA ASP A 56 5.77 -5.30 -2.11
C ASP A 56 7.28 -5.09 -1.85
N LEU A 57 7.75 -3.86 -1.90
CA LEU A 57 9.16 -3.52 -1.69
C LEU A 57 9.55 -3.48 -0.20
N PHE A 58 8.58 -3.24 0.69
CA PHE A 58 8.77 -3.28 2.14
C PHE A 58 8.28 -4.58 2.77
N PHE A 59 7.20 -5.13 2.25
CA PHE A 59 6.58 -6.38 2.66
C PHE A 59 6.35 -7.26 1.43
N PRO A 60 7.37 -8.03 0.99
CA PRO A 60 7.31 -8.86 -0.21
C PRO A 60 6.22 -9.92 -0.14
N GLN A 61 5.69 -10.31 -1.30
CA GLN A 61 4.68 -11.35 -1.40
C GLN A 61 5.17 -12.71 -0.89
N VAL A 62 6.46 -13.00 -1.10
CA VAL A 62 7.15 -14.17 -0.55
C VAL A 62 8.50 -13.73 -0.02
N GLU A 63 8.87 -14.20 1.15
CA GLU A 63 10.12 -13.84 1.81
C GLU A 63 10.69 -15.01 2.63
N ASN A 64 11.93 -15.39 2.35
CA ASN A 64 12.63 -16.40 3.15
C ASN A 64 12.94 -15.85 4.55
N LEU A 65 12.68 -16.66 5.57
CA LEU A 65 12.96 -16.32 6.97
C LEU A 65 14.26 -16.98 7.45
N VAL A 66 14.37 -18.29 7.23
CA VAL A 66 15.52 -19.08 7.66
C VAL A 66 15.60 -20.39 6.89
N GLY A 67 16.81 -20.89 6.67
CA GLY A 67 17.04 -22.24 6.14
C GLY A 67 17.57 -23.19 7.19
N PHE A 68 17.31 -24.47 7.01
CA PHE A 68 17.82 -25.56 7.84
C PHE A 68 18.43 -26.64 6.97
N ARG A 69 19.65 -27.08 7.32
CA ARG A 69 20.27 -28.27 6.73
C ARG A 69 20.41 -29.33 7.79
N VAL A 70 19.89 -30.52 7.51
CA VAL A 70 19.99 -31.68 8.42
C VAL A 70 21.00 -32.64 7.82
N THR A 71 22.04 -32.96 8.58
CA THR A 71 23.08 -33.95 8.20
C THR A 71 23.22 -34.97 9.34
N GLY A 72 22.59 -36.13 9.19
CA GLY A 72 22.47 -37.06 10.26
C GLY A 72 21.68 -36.52 11.47
N LYS A 73 22.37 -36.34 12.62
CA LYS A 73 21.77 -35.74 13.84
C LYS A 73 22.10 -34.25 13.99
N GLN A 74 22.88 -33.68 13.08
CA GLN A 74 23.27 -32.25 13.13
C GLN A 74 22.28 -31.41 12.38
N LEU A 75 21.91 -30.28 12.99
CA LEU A 75 21.06 -29.24 12.41
C LEU A 75 21.88 -27.96 12.26
N ASP A 76 22.09 -27.55 11.02
CA ASP A 76 22.78 -26.28 10.70
C ASP A 76 21.74 -25.25 10.27
N LEU A 77 21.79 -24.06 10.88
CA LEU A 77 21.01 -22.91 10.42
C LEU A 77 21.72 -22.27 9.24
N VAL A 78 20.97 -21.93 8.21
CA VAL A 78 21.46 -21.30 7.00
C VAL A 78 20.74 -19.96 6.84
N GLU A 79 21.51 -18.88 6.75
CA GLU A 79 20.95 -17.58 6.42
C GLU A 79 20.42 -17.60 4.97
N THR A 80 19.14 -17.31 4.81
CA THR A 80 18.46 -17.28 3.51
C THR A 80 17.82 -15.93 3.24
N ARG A 81 18.05 -14.97 4.14
CA ARG A 81 17.54 -13.61 4.00
C ARG A 81 18.37 -12.85 2.98
N ASP A 82 17.69 -12.22 2.02
CA ASP A 82 18.34 -11.27 1.14
C ASP A 82 18.78 -10.04 1.95
N PRO A 83 20.04 -9.57 1.83
CA PRO A 83 20.47 -8.35 2.49
C PRO A 83 19.60 -7.18 2.03
N ALA A 84 19.20 -6.33 2.98
CA ALA A 84 18.51 -5.10 2.66
C ALA A 84 19.50 -4.11 2.03
N GLU A 85 19.24 -3.70 0.80
CA GLU A 85 20.04 -2.71 0.08
C GLU A 85 19.29 -1.39 -0.05
N PRO A 86 19.99 -0.25 -0.08
CA PRO A 86 19.36 1.04 -0.34
C PRO A 86 18.61 1.05 -1.67
N PHE A 87 17.42 1.65 -1.66
CA PHE A 87 16.64 1.84 -2.89
C PHE A 87 15.81 3.12 -2.84
N VAL A 88 15.53 3.67 -4.00
CA VAL A 88 14.57 4.76 -4.19
C VAL A 88 13.29 4.20 -4.78
N LEU A 89 12.19 4.60 -4.20
CA LEU A 89 10.85 4.29 -4.67
C LEU A 89 10.19 5.58 -5.17
N PHE A 90 10.24 5.81 -6.49
CA PHE A 90 9.73 7.02 -7.13
C PHE A 90 8.28 6.87 -7.58
N GLY A 91 7.50 7.94 -7.46
CA GLY A 91 6.15 8.00 -8.01
C GLY A 91 5.05 7.39 -7.14
N VAL A 92 5.33 7.23 -5.84
CA VAL A 92 4.36 6.73 -4.85
C VAL A 92 3.22 7.72 -4.66
N ARG A 93 1.97 7.28 -4.77
CA ARG A 93 0.80 8.13 -4.52
C ARG A 93 0.59 8.36 -3.01
N ALA A 94 -0.06 9.45 -2.65
CA ALA A 94 -0.31 9.81 -1.24
C ALA A 94 -1.00 8.69 -0.44
N CYS A 95 -1.95 7.97 -1.05
CA CYS A 95 -2.62 6.85 -0.41
C CYS A 95 -1.68 5.65 -0.16
N ASP A 96 -0.73 5.38 -1.06
CA ASP A 96 0.28 4.34 -0.85
C ASP A 96 1.32 4.77 0.21
N ALA A 97 1.76 6.03 0.20
CA ALA A 97 2.64 6.56 1.24
C ALA A 97 1.97 6.50 2.63
N ARG A 98 0.69 6.87 2.74
CA ARG A 98 -0.08 6.72 3.99
C ARG A 98 -0.19 5.25 4.43
N SER A 99 -0.27 4.31 3.48
CA SER A 99 -0.34 2.89 3.81
C SER A 99 0.93 2.36 4.48
N PHE A 100 2.09 2.92 4.17
CA PHE A 100 3.34 2.55 4.85
C PHE A 100 3.29 2.90 6.34
N ALA A 101 2.76 4.08 6.69
CA ALA A 101 2.59 4.45 8.10
C ALA A 101 1.62 3.53 8.86
N ILE A 102 0.63 2.94 8.15
CA ILE A 102 -0.27 1.92 8.72
C ILE A 102 0.47 0.59 8.92
N LEU A 103 1.29 0.17 7.97
CA LEU A 103 2.12 -1.03 8.08
C LEU A 103 3.21 -0.87 9.15
N ASP A 104 3.80 0.32 9.28
CA ASP A 104 4.78 0.66 10.31
C ASP A 104 4.19 0.42 11.72
N ARG A 105 2.92 0.79 11.97
CA ARG A 105 2.24 0.52 13.25
C ARG A 105 2.12 -0.98 13.57
N VAL A 106 2.08 -1.82 12.57
CA VAL A 106 1.98 -3.29 12.75
C VAL A 106 3.36 -3.93 12.88
N PHE A 107 4.26 -3.60 11.96
CA PHE A 107 5.52 -4.32 11.84
C PHE A 107 6.69 -3.70 12.65
N LEU A 108 6.58 -2.42 13.03
CA LEU A 108 7.60 -1.76 13.86
C LEU A 108 7.20 -1.69 15.35
N SER A 109 6.00 -2.18 15.73
CA SER A 109 5.62 -2.36 17.14
C SER A 109 6.38 -3.55 17.75
N GLU A 110 6.49 -3.56 19.09
CA GLU A 110 7.14 -4.66 19.79
C GLU A 110 6.25 -5.93 19.88
N PRO A 111 6.79 -7.11 19.54
CA PRO A 111 8.13 -7.38 19.01
C PRO A 111 8.28 -6.95 17.55
N GLN A 112 9.31 -6.18 17.24
CA GLN A 112 9.54 -5.61 15.93
C GLN A 112 9.84 -6.69 14.86
N ASP A 113 9.22 -6.58 13.70
CA ASP A 113 9.55 -7.37 12.52
C ASP A 113 10.86 -6.85 11.89
N THR A 114 11.97 -7.53 12.16
CA THR A 114 13.30 -7.11 11.72
C THR A 114 13.49 -7.12 10.21
N TYR A 115 12.73 -7.94 9.47
CA TYR A 115 12.78 -7.99 7.99
C TYR A 115 12.12 -6.76 7.37
N TYR A 116 10.93 -6.41 7.85
CA TYR A 116 10.24 -5.20 7.44
C TYR A 116 11.04 -3.95 7.83
N ALA A 117 11.52 -3.89 9.07
CA ALA A 117 12.29 -2.76 9.61
C ALA A 117 13.55 -2.50 8.77
N ALA A 118 14.30 -3.53 8.40
CA ALA A 118 15.49 -3.41 7.56
C ALA A 118 15.16 -2.78 6.19
N ARG A 119 14.12 -3.26 5.50
CA ARG A 119 13.71 -2.68 4.21
C ARG A 119 13.19 -1.26 4.36
N ARG A 120 12.42 -1.00 5.42
CA ARG A 120 11.86 0.32 5.68
C ARG A 120 12.95 1.35 5.97
N ALA A 121 14.02 0.94 6.65
CA ALA A 121 15.19 1.77 6.89
C ALA A 121 15.96 2.10 5.61
N HIS A 122 16.04 1.16 4.65
CA HIS A 122 16.82 1.33 3.42
C HIS A 122 16.05 2.00 2.27
N GLY A 123 14.72 2.02 2.31
CA GLY A 123 13.90 2.65 1.27
C GLY A 123 13.79 4.17 1.43
N THR A 124 14.01 4.92 0.35
CA THR A 124 13.71 6.34 0.24
C THR A 124 12.47 6.53 -0.62
N VAL A 125 11.45 7.17 -0.06
CA VAL A 125 10.14 7.29 -0.70
C VAL A 125 10.00 8.67 -1.35
N VAL A 126 9.95 8.68 -2.69
CA VAL A 126 9.67 9.86 -3.50
C VAL A 126 8.22 9.80 -3.97
N THR A 127 7.38 10.63 -3.38
CA THR A 127 5.95 10.65 -3.70
C THR A 127 5.65 11.52 -4.90
N LEU A 128 4.56 11.22 -5.60
CA LEU A 128 4.08 12.00 -6.73
C LEU A 128 2.59 12.34 -6.53
N ALA A 129 2.28 13.63 -6.47
CA ALA A 129 0.93 14.14 -6.31
C ALA A 129 -0.01 13.65 -7.42
N CYS A 130 -1.27 13.46 -7.07
CA CYS A 130 -2.31 13.15 -8.04
C CYS A 130 -2.73 14.44 -8.76
N THR A 131 -2.85 14.35 -10.09
CA THR A 131 -3.36 15.46 -10.93
C THR A 131 -4.79 15.19 -11.41
N ARG A 132 -5.14 13.91 -11.59
CA ARG A 132 -6.44 13.47 -12.09
C ARG A 132 -6.92 12.25 -11.29
N PRO A 133 -7.46 12.46 -10.07
CA PRO A 133 -8.05 11.37 -9.30
C PRO A 133 -9.19 10.69 -10.08
N GLU A 134 -9.33 9.37 -9.90
CA GLU A 134 -10.35 8.55 -10.56
C GLU A 134 -11.63 8.46 -9.72
N GLU A 135 -12.74 8.04 -10.33
CA GLU A 135 -14.05 7.89 -9.68
C GLU A 135 -14.05 6.91 -8.50
N THR A 136 -13.13 5.94 -8.54
CA THR A 136 -12.96 4.97 -7.45
C THR A 136 -12.15 5.50 -6.26
N CYS A 137 -11.54 6.70 -6.39
CA CYS A 137 -10.74 7.32 -5.33
C CYS A 137 -11.66 7.91 -4.23
N PHE A 138 -11.34 7.60 -2.98
CA PHE A 138 -12.02 8.16 -1.80
C PHE A 138 -11.05 8.35 -0.61
N CYS A 139 -9.80 8.63 -0.93
CA CYS A 139 -8.75 8.79 0.08
C CYS A 139 -8.97 9.99 1.01
N GLN A 140 -9.69 11.02 0.57
CA GLN A 140 -10.06 12.16 1.40
C GLN A 140 -10.93 11.74 2.61
N ALA A 141 -11.82 10.77 2.46
CA ALA A 141 -12.62 10.25 3.57
C ALA A 141 -11.76 9.69 4.71
N PHE A 142 -10.54 9.26 4.42
CA PHE A 142 -9.56 8.76 5.40
C PHE A 142 -8.45 9.78 5.72
N GLY A 143 -8.69 11.06 5.48
CA GLY A 143 -7.76 12.15 5.83
C GLY A 143 -6.50 12.22 4.98
N VAL A 144 -6.49 11.63 3.77
CA VAL A 144 -5.35 11.69 2.85
C VAL A 144 -5.58 12.79 1.83
N ASP A 145 -4.66 13.75 1.75
CA ASP A 145 -4.66 14.77 0.70
C ASP A 145 -3.77 14.32 -0.48
N PRO A 146 -4.35 13.88 -1.62
CA PRO A 146 -3.58 13.42 -2.76
C PRO A 146 -2.90 14.56 -3.54
N ALA A 147 -3.25 15.82 -3.26
CA ALA A 147 -2.60 17.00 -3.84
C ALA A 147 -1.31 17.38 -3.09
N GLN A 148 -1.16 16.89 -1.85
CA GLN A 148 0.04 17.13 -1.03
C GLN A 148 0.53 15.82 -0.40
N PRO A 149 1.14 14.94 -1.21
CA PRO A 149 1.61 13.66 -0.74
C PRO A 149 2.78 13.84 0.24
N GLN A 150 2.86 12.94 1.21
CA GLN A 150 3.93 12.94 2.21
C GLN A 150 4.87 11.75 1.95
N GLY A 151 6.17 12.03 1.86
CA GLY A 151 7.24 11.05 1.70
C GLY A 151 8.57 11.70 2.09
N ASP A 152 9.69 11.02 1.86
CA ASP A 152 11.01 11.63 2.05
C ASP A 152 11.19 12.81 1.09
N VAL A 153 10.62 12.67 -0.10
CA VAL A 153 10.48 13.75 -1.09
C VAL A 153 9.04 13.79 -1.59
N SER A 154 8.51 14.99 -1.73
CA SER A 154 7.22 15.24 -2.40
C SER A 154 7.45 15.83 -3.79
N CYS A 155 6.78 15.26 -4.79
CA CYS A 155 6.84 15.74 -6.17
C CYS A 155 5.47 16.12 -6.70
N TRP A 156 5.48 17.13 -7.57
CA TRP A 156 4.35 17.54 -8.42
C TRP A 156 4.84 17.56 -9.86
N MET A 157 3.98 17.30 -10.79
CA MET A 157 4.36 17.23 -12.20
C MET A 157 3.26 17.84 -13.07
N ASP A 158 3.62 18.81 -13.89
CA ASP A 158 2.75 19.38 -14.91
C ASP A 158 3.23 19.00 -16.33
N ALA A 159 2.82 19.70 -17.35
CA ALA A 159 3.21 19.42 -18.72
C ALA A 159 4.68 19.82 -19.05
N ALA A 160 5.30 20.67 -18.25
CA ALA A 160 6.62 21.24 -18.49
C ALA A 160 7.70 20.71 -17.54
N ALA A 161 7.37 20.56 -16.27
CA ALA A 161 8.34 20.31 -15.21
C ALA A 161 7.88 19.32 -14.14
N LEU A 162 8.85 18.71 -13.49
CA LEU A 162 8.75 18.03 -12.22
C LEU A 162 9.21 19.01 -11.13
N TYR A 163 8.36 19.24 -10.12
CA TYR A 163 8.69 20.00 -8.92
C TYR A 163 9.05 19.03 -7.80
N TRP A 164 10.07 19.38 -7.02
CA TRP A 164 10.72 18.49 -6.06
C TRP A 164 10.92 19.21 -4.73
N GLN A 165 10.45 18.61 -3.64
CA GLN A 165 10.61 19.12 -2.29
C GLN A 165 11.05 18.00 -1.36
N ALA A 166 12.26 18.09 -0.82
CA ALA A 166 12.72 17.23 0.26
C ALA A 166 11.99 17.57 1.56
N ASN A 167 11.63 16.54 2.33
CA ASN A 167 10.89 16.68 3.58
C ASN A 167 11.59 16.03 4.77
N THR A 168 12.57 15.15 4.54
CA THR A 168 13.32 14.43 5.58
C THR A 168 14.82 14.46 5.26
N GLU A 169 15.65 14.11 6.25
CA GLU A 169 17.10 13.97 6.05
C GLU A 169 17.44 13.03 4.87
N LYS A 170 16.71 11.92 4.70
CA LYS A 170 16.88 11.03 3.54
C LYS A 170 16.58 11.75 2.22
N GLY A 171 15.50 12.54 2.20
CA GLY A 171 15.13 13.34 1.04
C GLY A 171 16.15 14.43 0.73
N GLU A 172 16.68 15.09 1.74
CA GLU A 172 17.75 16.09 1.58
C GLU A 172 19.04 15.48 1.07
N ALA A 173 19.47 14.35 1.65
CA ALA A 173 20.66 13.63 1.21
C ALA A 173 20.52 13.13 -0.26
N LEU A 174 19.32 12.67 -0.65
CA LEU A 174 19.05 12.29 -2.03
C LEU A 174 19.10 13.52 -2.96
N THR A 175 18.51 14.63 -2.55
CA THR A 175 18.43 15.86 -3.34
C THR A 175 19.81 16.48 -3.57
N ALA A 176 20.69 16.46 -2.57
CA ALA A 176 22.05 17.01 -2.65
C ALA A 176 22.91 16.35 -3.76
N LYS A 177 22.60 15.12 -4.13
CA LYS A 177 23.29 14.36 -5.20
C LYS A 177 22.80 14.72 -6.62
N LEU A 178 21.72 15.49 -6.74
CA LEU A 178 21.03 15.78 -8.00
C LEU A 178 21.33 17.21 -8.47
N SER A 179 22.53 17.44 -8.99
CA SER A 179 23.00 18.78 -9.45
C SER A 179 22.17 19.37 -10.59
N MET A 180 21.33 18.55 -11.26
CA MET A 180 20.44 18.98 -12.35
C MET A 180 19.15 19.67 -11.87
N LEU A 181 18.87 19.65 -10.56
CA LEU A 181 17.70 20.29 -9.97
C LEU A 181 17.96 21.78 -9.76
N GLU A 182 17.16 22.63 -10.37
CA GLU A 182 17.23 24.09 -10.29
C GLU A 182 16.27 24.62 -9.21
N ASP A 183 16.55 25.79 -8.65
CA ASP A 183 15.63 26.44 -7.71
C ASP A 183 14.34 26.90 -8.40
N ALA A 184 13.20 26.70 -7.73
CA ALA A 184 11.89 27.05 -8.25
C ALA A 184 10.99 27.71 -7.20
N GLY A 185 10.09 28.57 -7.67
CA GLY A 185 8.95 29.04 -6.88
C GLY A 185 7.89 27.96 -6.67
N GLY A 186 6.94 28.23 -5.77
CA GLY A 186 5.86 27.30 -5.43
C GLY A 186 4.54 27.53 -6.15
N GLU A 187 4.43 28.52 -7.03
CA GLU A 187 3.14 28.95 -7.59
C GLU A 187 2.47 27.89 -8.48
N ALA A 188 3.25 27.22 -9.33
CA ALA A 188 2.74 26.15 -10.18
C ALA A 188 2.22 24.97 -9.33
N VAL A 189 2.91 24.64 -8.25
CA VAL A 189 2.48 23.59 -7.30
C VAL A 189 1.19 23.97 -6.59
N LYS A 190 1.05 25.21 -6.12
CA LYS A 190 -0.19 25.71 -5.49
C LYS A 190 -1.38 25.66 -6.47
N ALA A 191 -1.15 26.07 -7.72
CA ALA A 191 -2.18 25.99 -8.76
C ALA A 191 -2.62 24.54 -9.01
N GLN A 192 -1.70 23.61 -9.15
CA GLN A 192 -2.00 22.18 -9.32
C GLN A 192 -2.73 21.61 -8.10
N GLN A 193 -2.32 21.92 -6.88
CA GLN A 193 -2.99 21.50 -5.65
C GLN A 193 -4.45 21.97 -5.61
N THR A 194 -4.68 23.23 -5.96
CA THR A 194 -6.02 23.81 -6.02
C THR A 194 -6.90 23.12 -7.05
N GLN A 195 -6.36 22.87 -8.26
CA GLN A 195 -7.07 22.14 -9.31
C GLN A 195 -7.40 20.71 -8.90
N THR A 196 -6.44 19.98 -8.32
CA THR A 196 -6.65 18.60 -7.86
C THR A 196 -7.75 18.53 -6.79
N ARG A 197 -7.71 19.43 -5.79
CA ARG A 197 -8.74 19.51 -4.74
C ARG A 197 -10.11 19.87 -5.29
N ALA A 198 -10.19 20.71 -6.34
CA ALA A 198 -11.45 21.01 -7.01
C ALA A 198 -12.04 19.78 -7.75
N ILE A 199 -11.20 18.94 -8.36
CA ILE A 199 -11.63 17.68 -8.98
C ILE A 199 -12.15 16.73 -7.91
N LEU A 200 -11.41 16.55 -6.81
CA LEU A 200 -11.77 15.63 -5.72
C LEU A 200 -13.15 15.91 -5.12
N LYS A 201 -13.51 17.18 -4.97
CA LYS A 201 -14.84 17.60 -4.47
C LYS A 201 -16.00 17.17 -5.36
N LYS A 202 -15.73 16.87 -6.64
CA LYS A 202 -16.74 16.47 -7.65
C LYS A 202 -16.82 14.94 -7.82
N LEU A 203 -15.92 14.18 -7.19
CA LEU A 203 -15.93 12.72 -7.33
C LEU A 203 -17.15 12.09 -6.63
N PRO A 204 -17.64 10.95 -7.12
CA PRO A 204 -18.85 10.28 -6.57
C PRO A 204 -18.75 9.91 -5.09
N LEU A 205 -17.52 9.75 -4.59
CA LEU A 205 -17.24 9.33 -3.22
C LEU A 205 -16.64 10.47 -2.36
N ALA A 206 -16.72 11.71 -2.81
CA ALA A 206 -16.18 12.88 -2.11
C ALA A 206 -16.80 13.10 -0.72
N SER A 207 -18.09 12.76 -0.57
CA SER A 207 -18.87 12.92 0.66
C SER A 207 -19.14 11.59 1.37
N LEU A 208 -18.27 10.59 1.21
CA LEU A 208 -18.46 9.32 1.92
C LEU A 208 -18.39 9.55 3.43
N ASP A 209 -19.51 9.28 4.11
CA ASP A 209 -19.63 9.38 5.57
C ASP A 209 -19.04 8.13 6.25
N LEU A 210 -18.19 8.34 7.24
CA LEU A 210 -17.56 7.31 8.06
C LEU A 210 -18.14 7.27 9.49
N SER A 211 -19.15 8.07 9.83
CA SER A 211 -19.69 8.21 11.20
C SER A 211 -20.17 6.88 11.79
N ALA A 212 -20.67 5.99 10.94
CA ALA A 212 -21.14 4.66 11.36
C ALA A 212 -20.02 3.70 11.76
N VAL A 213 -18.78 3.95 11.35
CA VAL A 213 -17.62 3.10 11.59
C VAL A 213 -16.56 3.85 12.41
N GLY A 214 -15.54 3.14 12.88
CA GLY A 214 -14.47 3.72 13.69
C GLY A 214 -14.30 3.02 15.02
N ALA A 215 -13.44 3.58 15.87
CA ALA A 215 -13.17 3.05 17.20
C ALA A 215 -14.45 3.02 18.08
N GLY A 216 -14.56 2.01 18.95
CA GLY A 216 -15.69 1.82 19.87
C GLY A 216 -16.96 1.23 19.23
N LYS A 217 -16.96 0.95 17.93
CA LYS A 217 -18.16 0.48 17.21
C LYS A 217 -18.30 -1.06 17.14
N THR A 218 -17.38 -1.81 17.73
CA THR A 218 -17.38 -3.29 17.64
C THR A 218 -18.70 -3.89 18.07
N LYS A 219 -19.21 -3.54 19.26
CA LYS A 219 -20.45 -4.08 19.80
C LYS A 219 -21.67 -3.73 18.94
N ALA A 220 -21.71 -2.53 18.39
CA ALA A 220 -22.83 -2.05 17.57
C ALA A 220 -22.87 -2.70 16.16
N LEU A 221 -21.70 -3.07 15.61
CA LEU A 221 -21.60 -3.51 14.22
C LEU A 221 -21.39 -5.02 14.05
N PHE A 222 -20.90 -5.73 15.07
CA PHE A 222 -20.47 -7.12 14.91
C PHE A 222 -21.63 -8.06 14.52
N ASP A 223 -22.79 -7.93 15.15
CA ASP A 223 -23.94 -8.82 14.95
C ASP A 223 -25.02 -8.21 14.03
N ARG A 224 -24.68 -7.19 13.25
CA ARG A 224 -25.60 -6.58 12.30
C ARG A 224 -26.08 -7.61 11.27
N PRO A 225 -27.39 -7.75 11.01
CA PRO A 225 -27.93 -8.73 10.08
C PRO A 225 -27.53 -8.50 8.63
N GLU A 226 -27.16 -7.28 8.27
CA GLU A 226 -26.72 -6.89 6.91
C GLU A 226 -25.45 -7.62 6.47
N TRP A 227 -24.63 -8.11 7.39
CA TRP A 227 -23.45 -8.91 7.03
C TRP A 227 -23.82 -10.14 6.20
N LYS A 228 -24.97 -10.76 6.48
CA LYS A 228 -25.46 -11.91 5.71
C LYS A 228 -25.67 -11.50 4.25
N GLN A 229 -26.51 -10.50 3.99
CA GLN A 229 -26.80 -10.01 2.64
C GLN A 229 -25.54 -9.52 1.91
N LEU A 230 -24.69 -8.75 2.61
CA LEU A 230 -23.46 -8.23 2.04
C LEU A 230 -22.49 -9.33 1.64
N SER A 231 -22.42 -10.45 2.40
CA SER A 231 -21.49 -11.55 2.13
C SER A 231 -21.95 -12.51 1.04
N GLU A 232 -23.26 -12.64 0.79
CA GLU A 232 -23.84 -13.64 -0.12
C GLU A 232 -23.33 -13.53 -1.56
N SER A 233 -23.14 -12.31 -2.07
CA SER A 233 -22.63 -12.10 -3.43
C SER A 233 -21.11 -12.17 -3.55
N CYS A 234 -20.38 -12.22 -2.43
CA CYS A 234 -18.92 -12.25 -2.45
C CYS A 234 -18.38 -13.61 -2.91
N LEU A 235 -17.49 -13.62 -3.90
CA LEU A 235 -16.87 -14.85 -4.41
C LEU A 235 -15.78 -15.43 -3.50
N GLY A 236 -15.36 -14.73 -2.43
CA GLY A 236 -14.25 -15.16 -1.57
C GLY A 236 -12.88 -15.17 -2.26
N CYS A 237 -12.74 -14.57 -3.45
CA CYS A 237 -11.55 -14.68 -4.30
C CYS A 237 -10.28 -14.02 -3.74
N GLY A 238 -10.36 -13.23 -2.66
CA GLY A 238 -9.21 -12.57 -2.03
C GLY A 238 -8.60 -11.40 -2.79
N THR A 239 -8.99 -11.11 -4.05
CA THR A 239 -8.42 -10.02 -4.87
C THR A 239 -8.33 -8.71 -4.09
N CYS A 240 -9.38 -8.34 -3.37
CA CYS A 240 -9.44 -7.11 -2.59
C CYS A 240 -8.42 -7.02 -1.44
N THR A 241 -7.86 -8.15 -0.97
CA THR A 241 -6.79 -8.17 0.03
C THR A 241 -5.41 -8.11 -0.60
N PHE A 242 -5.21 -8.77 -1.76
CA PHE A 242 -3.93 -8.78 -2.46
C PHE A 242 -3.60 -7.44 -3.14
N VAL A 243 -4.61 -6.71 -3.65
CA VAL A 243 -4.38 -5.37 -4.23
C VAL A 243 -4.34 -4.26 -3.16
N CYS A 244 -4.69 -4.57 -1.91
CA CYS A 244 -4.79 -3.58 -0.85
C CYS A 244 -3.42 -3.19 -0.30
N PRO A 245 -3.10 -1.89 -0.24
CA PRO A 245 -1.83 -1.41 0.28
C PRO A 245 -1.67 -1.62 1.80
N THR A 246 -2.77 -1.75 2.55
CA THR A 246 -2.77 -1.89 4.01
C THR A 246 -3.07 -3.32 4.50
N CYS A 247 -3.27 -4.30 3.62
CA CYS A 247 -3.42 -5.68 4.05
C CYS A 247 -2.05 -6.29 4.35
N GLN A 248 -1.93 -6.90 5.54
CA GLN A 248 -0.69 -7.45 6.07
C GLN A 248 -0.80 -8.92 6.50
N CYS A 249 -1.89 -9.61 6.15
CA CYS A 249 -2.04 -11.05 6.43
C CYS A 249 -0.98 -11.84 5.69
N TYR A 250 -0.32 -12.76 6.39
CA TYR A 250 0.65 -13.70 5.85
C TYR A 250 0.54 -15.05 6.55
N ASP A 251 1.05 -16.07 5.91
CA ASP A 251 1.24 -17.41 6.46
C ASP A 251 2.72 -17.77 6.47
N ILE A 252 3.14 -18.60 7.41
CA ILE A 252 4.50 -19.13 7.50
C ILE A 252 4.46 -20.58 7.04
N LYS A 253 5.25 -20.88 6.02
CA LYS A 253 5.33 -22.20 5.38
C LYS A 253 6.74 -22.73 5.36
N GLU A 254 6.85 -24.02 5.16
CA GLU A 254 8.11 -24.72 4.96
C GLU A 254 8.11 -25.43 3.62
N PHE A 255 9.26 -25.42 2.98
CA PHE A 255 9.53 -26.17 1.75
C PHE A 255 10.82 -26.96 1.94
N ASP A 256 10.71 -28.29 1.86
CA ASP A 256 11.85 -29.20 1.90
C ASP A 256 12.27 -29.60 0.48
N SER A 257 13.50 -29.25 0.09
CA SER A 257 14.10 -29.63 -1.17
C SER A 257 14.91 -30.95 -1.10
N GLY A 258 14.90 -31.61 0.04
CA GLY A 258 15.75 -32.78 0.34
C GLY A 258 17.22 -32.42 0.68
N LYS A 259 17.66 -31.19 0.36
CA LYS A 259 19.00 -30.67 0.70
C LYS A 259 18.97 -29.53 1.70
N LEU A 260 17.89 -28.78 1.69
CA LEU A 260 17.68 -27.61 2.53
C LEU A 260 16.17 -27.45 2.76
N VAL A 261 15.77 -27.38 4.00
CA VAL A 261 14.43 -26.94 4.39
C VAL A 261 14.45 -25.41 4.48
N ARG A 262 13.52 -24.74 3.82
CA ARG A 262 13.35 -23.29 3.89
C ARG A 262 12.05 -22.98 4.59
N ARG A 263 12.12 -22.14 5.62
CA ARG A 263 10.95 -21.51 6.22
C ARG A 263 10.79 -20.13 5.61
N PHE A 264 9.60 -19.83 5.10
CA PHE A 264 9.30 -18.57 4.45
C PHE A 264 7.92 -18.06 4.86
N ARG A 265 7.71 -16.77 4.78
CA ARG A 265 6.36 -16.19 4.85
C ARG A 265 5.87 -15.85 3.45
N CYS A 266 4.58 -15.98 3.24
CA CYS A 266 3.92 -15.52 2.02
C CYS A 266 2.62 -14.80 2.36
N TRP A 267 2.21 -13.83 1.53
CA TRP A 267 0.92 -13.18 1.75
C TRP A 267 -0.21 -14.21 1.76
N ASP A 268 -1.15 -13.95 2.65
CA ASP A 268 -2.39 -14.70 2.73
C ASP A 268 -3.58 -13.75 2.83
N SER A 269 -4.77 -14.27 2.94
CA SER A 269 -6.00 -13.50 2.96
C SER A 269 -6.93 -13.95 4.08
N CYS A 270 -7.37 -12.99 4.90
CA CYS A 270 -8.42 -13.23 5.89
C CYS A 270 -9.78 -13.66 5.25
N MET A 271 -9.87 -13.61 3.91
CA MET A 271 -11.02 -14.12 3.16
C MET A 271 -10.94 -15.62 2.87
N TYR A 272 -9.77 -16.25 3.08
CA TYR A 272 -9.59 -17.69 2.81
C TYR A 272 -9.94 -18.54 4.04
N SER A 273 -10.48 -19.73 3.78
CA SER A 273 -10.93 -20.65 4.84
C SER A 273 -9.78 -21.12 5.74
N ASP A 274 -8.63 -21.35 5.15
CA ASP A 274 -7.51 -21.96 5.88
C ASP A 274 -6.67 -20.97 6.68
N PHE A 275 -6.82 -19.65 6.41
CA PHE A 275 -6.05 -18.60 7.08
C PHE A 275 -6.20 -18.60 8.61
N THR A 276 -7.39 -18.96 9.13
CA THR A 276 -7.65 -19.00 10.58
C THR A 276 -7.89 -20.42 11.11
N LYS A 277 -7.62 -21.44 10.30
CA LYS A 277 -7.76 -22.82 10.71
C LYS A 277 -6.68 -23.18 11.73
N MET A 278 -7.11 -23.72 12.85
CA MET A 278 -6.26 -24.16 13.95
C MET A 278 -6.51 -25.63 14.26
N SER A 279 -5.60 -26.30 14.96
CA SER A 279 -5.80 -27.68 15.44
C SER A 279 -7.05 -27.83 16.32
N ALA A 280 -7.38 -26.80 17.10
CA ALA A 280 -8.54 -26.78 18.00
C ALA A 280 -9.85 -26.38 17.33
N GLY A 281 -9.87 -25.95 16.06
CA GLY A 281 -11.06 -25.55 15.34
C GLY A 281 -10.88 -24.42 14.34
N GLN A 282 -12.00 -23.97 13.79
CA GLN A 282 -12.06 -22.87 12.82
C GLN A 282 -12.97 -21.75 13.34
N PRO A 283 -12.41 -20.61 13.78
CA PRO A 283 -13.23 -19.50 14.31
C PRO A 283 -14.04 -18.75 13.25
N ARG A 284 -13.74 -18.97 11.95
CA ARG A 284 -14.43 -18.31 10.81
C ARG A 284 -14.82 -19.34 9.76
N PRO A 285 -15.77 -20.26 10.11
CA PRO A 285 -16.11 -21.42 9.28
C PRO A 285 -16.79 -21.03 7.97
N THR A 286 -17.59 -19.97 7.95
CA THR A 286 -18.34 -19.58 6.76
C THR A 286 -17.81 -18.32 6.08
N GLN A 287 -18.30 -18.06 4.89
CA GLN A 287 -18.01 -16.86 4.11
C GLN A 287 -18.38 -15.57 4.87
N LEU A 288 -19.48 -15.61 5.63
CA LEU A 288 -19.97 -14.45 6.37
C LEU A 288 -18.93 -13.95 7.38
N GLU A 289 -18.39 -14.83 8.23
CA GLU A 289 -17.42 -14.45 9.26
C GLU A 289 -16.12 -13.91 8.63
N ARG A 290 -15.64 -14.52 7.54
CA ARG A 290 -14.44 -14.06 6.83
C ARG A 290 -14.66 -12.71 6.16
N PHE A 291 -15.82 -12.52 5.53
CA PHE A 291 -16.23 -11.25 4.93
C PHE A 291 -16.32 -10.14 5.99
N ARG A 292 -17.09 -10.39 7.07
CA ARG A 292 -17.23 -9.46 8.21
C ARG A 292 -15.85 -9.09 8.77
N GLN A 293 -15.00 -10.09 9.04
CA GLN A 293 -13.65 -9.86 9.58
C GLN A 293 -12.84 -8.87 8.73
N ARG A 294 -12.86 -9.02 7.42
CA ARG A 294 -12.10 -8.14 6.51
C ARG A 294 -12.47 -6.67 6.70
N PHE A 295 -13.75 -6.37 6.79
CA PHE A 295 -14.22 -5.00 6.88
C PHE A 295 -14.16 -4.46 8.33
N MET A 296 -14.56 -5.25 9.30
CA MET A 296 -14.44 -4.90 10.70
C MET A 296 -12.99 -4.62 11.10
N HIS A 297 -12.04 -5.42 10.60
CA HIS A 297 -10.63 -5.17 10.86
C HIS A 297 -10.20 -3.77 10.40
N LYS A 298 -10.54 -3.38 9.18
CA LYS A 298 -10.11 -2.08 8.62
C LYS A 298 -10.85 -0.88 9.20
N LEU A 299 -12.12 -1.07 9.53
CA LEU A 299 -13.03 0.02 9.84
C LEU A 299 -13.30 0.19 11.33
N VAL A 300 -13.04 -0.84 12.14
CA VAL A 300 -13.34 -0.87 13.57
C VAL A 300 -12.17 -1.35 14.41
N TYR A 301 -11.71 -2.61 14.23
CA TYR A 301 -10.68 -3.17 15.11
C TYR A 301 -9.33 -2.50 14.99
N PHE A 302 -8.93 -2.09 13.78
CA PHE A 302 -7.69 -1.35 13.62
C PHE A 302 -7.78 0.03 14.27
N PRO A 303 -8.83 0.83 14.06
CA PRO A 303 -9.07 2.07 14.81
C PRO A 303 -9.08 1.88 16.33
N ASP A 304 -9.74 0.81 16.85
CA ASP A 304 -9.78 0.52 18.29
C ASP A 304 -8.36 0.41 18.90
N ASN A 305 -7.43 -0.17 18.17
CA ASN A 305 -6.08 -0.47 18.63
C ASN A 305 -5.01 0.52 18.13
N ASN A 306 -5.40 1.55 17.35
CA ASN A 306 -4.46 2.47 16.71
C ASN A 306 -4.95 3.93 16.75
N GLU A 307 -5.39 4.41 17.91
CA GLU A 307 -5.72 5.83 18.14
C GLU A 307 -6.79 6.38 17.16
N GLY A 308 -7.75 5.55 16.75
CA GLY A 308 -8.78 5.93 15.79
C GLY A 308 -8.34 5.92 14.32
N ILE A 309 -7.10 5.55 14.01
CA ILE A 309 -6.61 5.49 12.63
C ILE A 309 -7.24 4.31 11.91
N PHE A 310 -7.85 4.55 10.77
CA PHE A 310 -8.44 3.49 9.95
C PHE A 310 -7.38 2.62 9.25
N GLY A 311 -7.63 1.31 9.16
CA GLY A 311 -6.85 0.37 8.36
C GLY A 311 -7.12 0.47 6.84
N CYS A 312 -7.70 1.57 6.38
CA CYS A 312 -7.99 1.87 4.98
C CYS A 312 -7.47 3.27 4.62
N VAL A 313 -7.00 3.44 3.39
CA VAL A 313 -6.50 4.71 2.85
C VAL A 313 -7.31 5.21 1.65
N GLY A 314 -8.45 4.60 1.33
CA GLY A 314 -9.34 5.02 0.26
C GLY A 314 -8.73 5.02 -1.15
N CYS A 315 -7.75 4.16 -1.43
CA CYS A 315 -7.01 4.14 -2.70
C CYS A 315 -7.80 3.65 -3.92
N GLY A 316 -9.01 3.12 -3.75
CA GLY A 316 -9.90 2.68 -4.83
C GLY A 316 -9.58 1.32 -5.47
N ARG A 317 -8.40 0.72 -5.27
CA ARG A 317 -8.00 -0.53 -5.95
C ARG A 317 -9.00 -1.67 -5.76
N CYS A 318 -9.50 -1.87 -4.55
CA CYS A 318 -10.47 -2.94 -4.28
C CYS A 318 -11.85 -2.67 -4.92
N LEU A 319 -12.20 -1.41 -5.19
CA LEU A 319 -13.39 -1.05 -5.96
C LEU A 319 -13.20 -1.41 -7.43
N ALA A 320 -12.08 -0.95 -8.00
CA ALA A 320 -11.76 -1.15 -9.42
C ALA A 320 -11.54 -2.62 -9.81
N LYS A 321 -11.08 -3.46 -8.87
CA LYS A 321 -10.69 -4.86 -9.16
C LYS A 321 -11.69 -5.92 -8.68
N CYS A 322 -12.76 -5.54 -7.98
CA CYS A 322 -13.77 -6.50 -7.53
C CYS A 322 -14.66 -6.93 -8.72
N PRO A 323 -14.69 -8.22 -9.10
CA PRO A 323 -15.43 -8.68 -10.28
C PRO A 323 -16.95 -8.58 -10.13
N ILE A 324 -17.44 -8.45 -8.89
CA ILE A 324 -18.87 -8.37 -8.56
C ILE A 324 -19.24 -7.04 -7.88
N HIS A 325 -18.33 -6.07 -7.89
CA HIS A 325 -18.50 -4.74 -7.27
C HIS A 325 -18.90 -4.76 -5.79
N MET A 326 -18.62 -5.86 -5.08
CA MET A 326 -18.76 -5.92 -3.62
C MET A 326 -17.53 -5.32 -2.95
N ASN A 327 -17.64 -4.11 -2.43
CA ASN A 327 -16.52 -3.31 -1.99
C ASN A 327 -16.78 -2.63 -0.64
N ILE A 328 -15.71 -2.05 -0.07
CA ILE A 328 -15.73 -1.41 1.24
C ILE A 328 -16.69 -0.22 1.32
N VAL A 329 -16.89 0.52 0.22
CA VAL A 329 -17.79 1.68 0.18
C VAL A 329 -19.25 1.21 0.33
N LYS A 330 -19.63 0.11 -0.37
CA LYS A 330 -20.97 -0.48 -0.20
C LYS A 330 -21.20 -0.89 1.27
N VAL A 331 -20.20 -1.53 1.88
CA VAL A 331 -20.28 -1.92 3.29
C VAL A 331 -20.44 -0.71 4.21
N ILE A 332 -19.64 0.34 4.03
CA ILE A 332 -19.73 1.57 4.85
C ILE A 332 -21.12 2.19 4.73
N LYS A 333 -21.65 2.33 3.51
CA LYS A 333 -22.99 2.90 3.26
C LYS A 333 -24.08 2.07 3.92
N THR A 334 -24.09 0.75 3.70
CA THR A 334 -25.10 -0.14 4.28
C THR A 334 -25.07 -0.15 5.81
N LEU A 335 -23.88 -0.11 6.42
CA LEU A 335 -23.78 -0.02 7.88
C LEU A 335 -24.15 1.37 8.44
N GLY A 336 -24.11 2.39 7.60
CA GLY A 336 -24.53 3.75 7.96
C GLY A 336 -26.02 4.02 7.77
N GLU A 337 -26.75 3.13 7.10
CA GLU A 337 -28.20 3.24 6.99
C GLU A 337 -28.85 2.93 8.34
N GLU A 338 -29.58 3.90 8.89
CA GLU A 338 -30.40 3.66 10.07
C GLU A 338 -31.60 2.80 9.66
N HIS A 339 -31.82 1.71 10.38
CA HIS A 339 -33.06 0.96 10.20
C HIS A 339 -34.21 1.78 10.79
N ALA A 340 -35.10 2.27 9.93
CA ALA A 340 -36.38 2.83 10.29
C ALA A 340 -37.30 1.72 10.83
#